data_2133455609072fac82d5b9b86ab7486e
#
_entry.id   2133455609072fac82d5b9b86ab7486e
#
_cell.length_a   1.000
_cell.length_b   1.000
_cell.length_c   1.000
_cell.angle_alpha   90.00
_cell.angle_beta   90.00
_cell.angle_gamma   90.00
#
_symmetry.space_group_name_H-M   'P 1'
#
loop_
_entity.id
_entity.type
_entity.pdbx_description
1 polymer ?
#
loop_
_entity_poly.entity_id
_entity_poly.type
_entity_poly.pdbx_seq_one_letter_code
_entity_poly.pdbx_strand_id
1 'polypeptide(L)'
;MKNWMLTLLAVTVLSGCADHIVEPRGTSIALKPTEFNFAVQSQDHAYAMNKLTQFVRKYPNQTGSKWQITSYNAQGKKLAQQYRMALLRQGVAAEQLALEHRAEPHRFDVQVSVIQLQAQLEVCHQEIVGDYGLGHLGCYTDSSRWQSMVNPQNAL
;
A
#
# COMPACT_ATOMS: atom_id res chain seq x y z
N MET A 1 54.94 -2.83 38.26
CA MET A 1 53.65 -2.46 38.90
C MET A 1 53.04 -1.18 38.31
N LYS A 2 53.86 -0.22 37.93
CA LYS A 2 53.41 1.09 37.37
C LYS A 2 52.64 0.97 36.04
N ASN A 3 53.03 0.03 35.15
CA ASN A 3 52.41 -0.17 33.85
C ASN A 3 51.07 -0.93 33.92
N TRP A 4 50.83 -1.70 34.95
CA TRP A 4 49.58 -2.46 35.12
C TRP A 4 48.42 -1.54 35.60
N MET A 5 48.76 -0.53 36.36
CA MET A 5 47.76 0.52 36.76
C MET A 5 47.29 1.35 35.57
N LEU A 6 48.16 1.64 34.60
CA LEU A 6 47.81 2.38 33.39
C LEU A 6 46.90 1.58 32.45
N THR A 7 47.10 0.27 32.34
CA THR A 7 46.25 -0.61 31.57
C THR A 7 44.86 -0.78 32.18
N LEU A 8 44.77 -0.85 33.51
CA LEU A 8 43.48 -0.94 34.20
C LEU A 8 42.67 0.35 34.06
N LEU A 9 43.32 1.53 34.07
CA LEU A 9 42.68 2.79 33.90
C LEU A 9 42.17 2.98 32.44
N ALA A 10 42.87 2.46 31.46
CA ALA A 10 42.46 2.52 30.04
C ALA A 10 41.22 1.68 29.72
N VAL A 11 41.04 0.53 30.41
CA VAL A 11 39.88 -0.36 30.19
C VAL A 11 38.60 0.21 30.79
N THR A 12 38.68 0.98 31.87
CA THR A 12 37.49 1.57 32.51
C THR A 12 36.94 2.77 31.70
N VAL A 13 37.76 3.44 30.86
CA VAL A 13 37.33 4.57 30.06
C VAL A 13 36.58 4.13 28.77
N LEU A 14 36.75 2.88 28.34
CA LEU A 14 36.09 2.35 27.15
C LEU A 14 34.72 1.72 27.40
N SER A 15 34.24 1.62 28.66
CA SER A 15 32.85 1.30 28.95
C SER A 15 31.96 2.52 28.64
N GLY A 16 31.89 2.89 27.36
CA GLY A 16 30.91 3.84 26.86
C GLY A 16 29.53 3.31 27.15
N CYS A 17 28.69 4.12 27.80
CA CYS A 17 27.27 3.83 27.96
C CYS A 17 26.67 3.62 26.56
N ALA A 18 26.53 2.35 26.16
CA ALA A 18 25.61 2.01 25.08
C ALA A 18 24.22 2.25 25.67
N ASP A 19 23.65 3.40 25.34
CA ASP A 19 22.30 3.74 25.70
C ASP A 19 21.38 2.71 25.05
N HIS A 20 20.92 1.75 25.82
CA HIS A 20 20.02 0.72 25.33
C HIS A 20 18.63 1.35 25.22
N ILE A 21 18.35 1.90 24.05
CA ILE A 21 17.06 2.48 23.73
C ILE A 21 16.04 1.34 23.65
N VAL A 22 15.32 1.13 24.75
CA VAL A 22 14.27 0.11 24.89
C VAL A 22 12.93 0.62 24.34
N GLU A 23 12.81 1.92 24.08
CA GLU A 23 11.57 2.52 23.56
C GLU A 23 11.46 2.25 22.07
N PRO A 24 10.32 1.72 21.58
CA PRO A 24 10.06 1.61 20.15
C PRO A 24 10.01 3.04 19.57
N ARG A 25 11.07 3.42 18.86
CA ARG A 25 11.12 4.69 18.14
C ARG A 25 10.54 4.45 16.76
N GLY A 26 9.63 5.29 16.35
CA GLY A 26 9.05 5.27 15.03
C GLY A 26 7.53 5.18 15.03
N THR A 27 6.98 5.29 13.85
CA THR A 27 5.53 5.23 13.60
C THR A 27 5.12 3.81 13.30
N SER A 28 4.02 3.35 13.86
CA SER A 28 3.43 2.08 13.45
C SER A 28 2.81 2.23 12.04
N ILE A 29 3.14 1.29 11.14
CA ILE A 29 2.62 1.26 9.79
C ILE A 29 1.82 -0.01 9.62
N ALA A 30 0.55 0.14 9.28
CA ALA A 30 -0.32 -0.98 8.95
C ALA A 30 -0.58 -1.00 7.45
N LEU A 31 -0.37 -2.17 6.81
CA LEU A 31 -0.82 -2.38 5.45
C LEU A 31 -2.27 -2.86 5.46
N LYS A 32 -3.17 -2.07 4.88
CA LYS A 32 -4.58 -2.45 4.75
C LYS A 32 -4.93 -2.73 3.29
N PRO A 33 -5.52 -3.90 2.99
CA PRO A 33 -6.10 -4.12 1.68
C PRO A 33 -7.30 -3.19 1.48
N THR A 34 -7.24 -2.39 0.44
CA THR A 34 -8.32 -1.48 0.05
C THR A 34 -8.82 -1.85 -1.33
N GLU A 35 -10.13 -2.05 -1.46
CA GLU A 35 -10.78 -2.37 -2.72
C GLU A 35 -11.32 -1.11 -3.39
N PHE A 36 -10.98 -0.96 -4.66
CA PHE A 36 -11.55 0.05 -5.56
C PHE A 36 -12.28 -0.65 -6.67
N ASN A 37 -13.45 -0.15 -7.04
CA ASN A 37 -14.23 -0.76 -8.10
C ASN A 37 -14.94 0.29 -8.96
N PHE A 38 -15.32 -0.12 -10.17
CA PHE A 38 -16.28 0.55 -11.01
C PHE A 38 -17.10 -0.48 -11.78
N ALA A 39 -18.30 -0.08 -12.20
CA ALA A 39 -19.19 -0.91 -12.99
C ALA A 39 -19.73 -0.12 -14.18
N VAL A 40 -19.93 -0.81 -15.32
CA VAL A 40 -20.41 -0.21 -16.58
C VAL A 40 -21.42 -1.10 -17.28
N GLN A 41 -22.23 -0.46 -18.13
CA GLN A 41 -23.04 -1.14 -19.14
C GLN A 41 -22.26 -1.25 -20.45
N SER A 42 -22.43 -2.35 -21.15
CA SER A 42 -21.68 -2.65 -22.39
C SER A 42 -22.21 -1.96 -23.65
N GLN A 43 -23.31 -1.21 -23.54
CA GLN A 43 -23.97 -0.55 -24.67
C GLN A 43 -23.08 0.48 -25.36
N ASP A 44 -22.33 1.26 -24.61
CA ASP A 44 -21.34 2.21 -25.13
C ASP A 44 -19.92 1.67 -24.89
N HIS A 45 -19.40 0.99 -25.92
CA HIS A 45 -18.07 0.38 -25.86
C HIS A 45 -16.96 1.42 -25.68
N ALA A 46 -17.06 2.58 -26.34
CA ALA A 46 -16.04 3.63 -26.25
C ALA A 46 -15.99 4.21 -24.82
N TYR A 47 -17.15 4.49 -24.25
CA TYR A 47 -17.26 4.93 -22.88
C TYR A 47 -16.72 3.88 -21.89
N ALA A 48 -17.08 2.61 -22.07
CA ALA A 48 -16.63 1.51 -21.22
C ALA A 48 -15.10 1.39 -21.23
N MET A 49 -14.46 1.42 -22.40
CA MET A 49 -12.99 1.37 -22.53
C MET A 49 -12.30 2.61 -21.95
N ASN A 50 -12.89 3.79 -22.11
CA ASN A 50 -12.38 5.01 -21.51
C ASN A 50 -12.44 4.96 -19.98
N LYS A 51 -13.51 4.43 -19.40
CA LYS A 51 -13.64 4.21 -17.94
C LYS A 51 -12.57 3.28 -17.40
N LEU A 52 -12.27 2.17 -18.09
CA LEU A 52 -11.16 1.30 -17.71
C LEU A 52 -9.84 2.06 -17.71
N THR A 53 -9.55 2.83 -18.77
CA THR A 53 -8.31 3.61 -18.90
C THR A 53 -8.17 4.64 -17.77
N GLN A 54 -9.24 5.35 -17.45
CA GLN A 54 -9.26 6.31 -16.34
C GLN A 54 -9.05 5.61 -15.01
N PHE A 55 -9.67 4.44 -14.80
CA PHE A 55 -9.54 3.66 -13.58
C PHE A 55 -8.11 3.17 -13.37
N VAL A 56 -7.47 2.60 -14.41
CA VAL A 56 -6.07 2.14 -14.32
C VAL A 56 -5.10 3.30 -14.11
N ARG A 57 -5.37 4.46 -14.71
CA ARG A 57 -4.56 5.67 -14.48
C ARG A 57 -4.66 6.13 -13.02
N LYS A 58 -5.85 6.02 -12.41
CA LYS A 58 -6.08 6.41 -11.02
C LYS A 58 -5.51 5.38 -10.03
N TYR A 59 -5.59 4.11 -10.39
CA TYR A 59 -5.14 2.97 -9.58
C TYR A 59 -4.16 2.12 -10.39
N PRO A 60 -2.91 2.59 -10.57
CA PRO A 60 -1.91 1.87 -11.34
C PRO A 60 -1.61 0.51 -10.73
N ASN A 61 -1.20 -0.43 -11.58
CA ASN A 61 -0.81 -1.76 -11.11
C ASN A 61 0.39 -1.66 -10.16
N GLN A 62 0.26 -2.26 -8.98
CA GLN A 62 1.30 -2.31 -7.96
C GLN A 62 1.64 -3.77 -7.65
N THR A 63 2.83 -4.00 -7.09
CA THR A 63 3.20 -5.32 -6.59
C THR A 63 2.17 -5.79 -5.54
N GLY A 64 1.64 -7.00 -5.72
CA GLY A 64 0.62 -7.56 -4.84
C GLY A 64 -0.82 -7.09 -5.11
N SER A 65 -1.06 -6.22 -6.12
CA SER A 65 -2.42 -5.88 -6.54
C SER A 65 -3.16 -7.12 -7.04
N LYS A 66 -4.45 -7.24 -6.69
CA LYS A 66 -5.33 -8.28 -7.20
C LYS A 66 -6.46 -7.64 -7.99
N TRP A 67 -6.55 -8.00 -9.26
CA TRP A 67 -7.57 -7.50 -10.18
C TRP A 67 -8.66 -8.54 -10.38
N GLN A 68 -9.90 -8.13 -10.36
CA GLN A 68 -11.05 -9.00 -10.65
C GLN A 68 -11.98 -8.32 -11.64
N ILE A 69 -12.36 -9.04 -12.68
CA ILE A 69 -13.37 -8.63 -13.65
C ILE A 69 -14.56 -9.57 -13.51
N THR A 70 -15.70 -9.04 -13.13
CA THR A 70 -16.94 -9.80 -13.00
C THR A 70 -17.90 -9.40 -14.10
N SER A 71 -18.40 -10.38 -14.85
CA SER A 71 -19.42 -10.19 -15.91
C SER A 71 -20.74 -10.81 -15.49
N TYR A 72 -21.86 -10.14 -15.81
CA TYR A 72 -23.19 -10.56 -15.35
C TYR A 72 -24.08 -11.08 -16.49
N ASN A 73 -23.73 -10.85 -17.74
CA ASN A 73 -24.47 -11.31 -18.91
C ASN A 73 -23.55 -11.64 -20.09
N ALA A 74 -24.13 -12.09 -21.23
CA ALA A 74 -23.38 -12.48 -22.40
C ALA A 74 -22.63 -11.29 -23.07
N GLN A 75 -23.20 -10.10 -23.06
CA GLN A 75 -22.54 -8.89 -23.57
C GLN A 75 -21.39 -8.47 -22.65
N GLY A 76 -21.61 -8.54 -21.34
CA GLY A 76 -20.58 -8.32 -20.33
C GLY A 76 -19.42 -9.28 -20.45
N LYS A 77 -19.64 -10.57 -20.81
CA LYS A 77 -18.54 -11.51 -21.06
C LYS A 77 -17.61 -11.05 -22.16
N LYS A 78 -18.15 -10.52 -23.27
CA LYS A 78 -17.34 -10.01 -24.39
C LYS A 78 -16.50 -8.80 -23.95
N LEU A 79 -17.12 -7.86 -23.24
CA LEU A 79 -16.43 -6.68 -22.70
C LEU A 79 -15.37 -7.08 -21.66
N ALA A 80 -15.68 -8.03 -20.79
CA ALA A 80 -14.73 -8.52 -19.77
C ALA A 80 -13.47 -9.14 -20.39
N GLN A 81 -13.61 -9.86 -21.52
CA GLN A 81 -12.44 -10.37 -22.24
C GLN A 81 -11.59 -9.25 -22.84
N GLN A 82 -12.23 -8.20 -23.38
CA GLN A 82 -11.51 -7.02 -23.89
C GLN A 82 -10.77 -6.28 -22.77
N TYR A 83 -11.42 -6.13 -21.61
CA TYR A 83 -10.80 -5.56 -20.40
C TYR A 83 -9.60 -6.38 -19.94
N ARG A 84 -9.74 -7.71 -19.91
CA ARG A 84 -8.63 -8.61 -19.61
C ARG A 84 -7.43 -8.37 -20.53
N MET A 85 -7.67 -8.32 -21.84
CA MET A 85 -6.60 -8.06 -22.83
C MET A 85 -5.98 -6.66 -22.66
N ALA A 86 -6.78 -5.66 -22.34
CA ALA A 86 -6.30 -4.30 -22.10
C ALA A 86 -5.42 -4.22 -20.84
N LEU A 87 -5.82 -4.86 -19.74
CA LEU A 87 -5.05 -4.91 -18.48
C LEU A 87 -3.72 -5.65 -18.66
N LEU A 88 -3.72 -6.79 -19.36
CA LEU A 88 -2.48 -7.51 -19.68
C LEU A 88 -1.51 -6.66 -20.50
N ARG A 89 -2.00 -5.90 -21.50
CA ARG A 89 -1.15 -4.97 -22.27
C ARG A 89 -0.60 -3.82 -21.43
N GLN A 90 -1.28 -3.45 -20.35
CA GLN A 90 -0.84 -2.42 -19.40
C GLN A 90 0.09 -2.96 -18.31
N GLY A 91 0.50 -4.23 -18.41
CA GLY A 91 1.49 -4.84 -17.50
C GLY A 91 0.89 -5.49 -16.25
N VAL A 92 -0.44 -5.71 -16.21
CA VAL A 92 -1.03 -6.53 -15.14
C VAL A 92 -0.68 -7.99 -15.43
N ALA A 93 -0.06 -8.68 -14.48
CA ALA A 93 0.30 -10.08 -14.64
C ALA A 93 -0.96 -10.98 -14.66
N ALA A 94 -0.91 -12.05 -15.43
CA ALA A 94 -2.06 -12.94 -15.58
C ALA A 94 -2.49 -13.58 -14.25
N GLU A 95 -1.54 -13.81 -13.35
CA GLU A 95 -1.77 -14.38 -12.00
C GLU A 95 -2.47 -13.39 -11.07
N GLN A 96 -2.36 -12.09 -11.36
CA GLN A 96 -3.01 -11.03 -10.60
C GLN A 96 -4.44 -10.74 -11.08
N LEU A 97 -4.87 -11.36 -12.19
CA LEU A 97 -6.10 -11.04 -12.88
C LEU A 97 -7.08 -12.22 -12.88
N ALA A 98 -8.14 -12.12 -12.09
CA ALA A 98 -9.25 -13.07 -12.08
C ALA A 98 -10.38 -12.60 -13.01
N LEU A 99 -10.96 -13.56 -13.74
CA LEU A 99 -12.15 -13.35 -14.56
C LEU A 99 -13.29 -14.22 -14.02
N GLU A 100 -14.37 -13.59 -13.59
CA GLU A 100 -15.53 -14.28 -13.03
C GLU A 100 -16.79 -14.00 -13.86
N HIS A 101 -17.67 -14.98 -13.92
CA HIS A 101 -19.00 -14.81 -14.49
C HIS A 101 -20.05 -15.17 -13.46
N ARG A 102 -20.97 -14.24 -13.18
CA ARG A 102 -22.13 -14.43 -12.32
C ARG A 102 -23.40 -14.25 -13.14
N ALA A 103 -24.19 -15.27 -13.24
CA ALA A 103 -25.48 -15.25 -13.94
C ALA A 103 -26.59 -14.69 -13.03
N GLU A 104 -26.33 -13.54 -12.41
CA GLU A 104 -27.30 -12.87 -11.54
C GLU A 104 -27.84 -11.61 -12.24
N PRO A 105 -29.12 -11.26 -12.06
CA PRO A 105 -29.66 -10.02 -12.57
C PRO A 105 -28.93 -8.84 -11.90
N HIS A 106 -28.18 -8.09 -12.69
CA HIS A 106 -27.42 -6.95 -12.20
C HIS A 106 -27.66 -5.72 -13.09
N ARG A 107 -27.61 -4.53 -12.51
CA ARG A 107 -27.81 -3.26 -13.24
C ARG A 107 -26.73 -3.01 -14.28
N PHE A 108 -25.52 -3.48 -14.04
CA PHE A 108 -24.36 -3.31 -14.91
C PHE A 108 -23.98 -4.64 -15.53
N ASP A 109 -23.33 -4.59 -16.70
CA ASP A 109 -22.91 -5.78 -17.43
C ASP A 109 -21.55 -6.31 -16.99
N VAL A 110 -20.66 -5.36 -16.58
CA VAL A 110 -19.31 -5.66 -16.10
C VAL A 110 -18.98 -4.80 -14.89
N GLN A 111 -18.32 -5.39 -13.93
CA GLN A 111 -17.67 -4.74 -12.81
C GLN A 111 -16.19 -5.09 -12.81
N VAL A 112 -15.34 -4.10 -12.60
CA VAL A 112 -13.91 -4.29 -12.39
C VAL A 112 -13.56 -3.83 -10.99
N SER A 113 -12.83 -4.65 -10.25
CA SER A 113 -12.28 -4.27 -8.95
C SER A 113 -10.78 -4.52 -8.91
N VAL A 114 -10.09 -3.73 -8.10
CA VAL A 114 -8.70 -3.90 -7.76
C VAL A 114 -8.53 -3.78 -6.25
N ILE A 115 -7.86 -4.75 -5.66
CA ILE A 115 -7.44 -4.72 -4.27
C ILE A 115 -5.97 -4.33 -4.25
N GLN A 116 -5.65 -3.26 -3.54
CA GLN A 116 -4.29 -2.76 -3.36
C GLN A 116 -3.97 -2.63 -1.88
N LEU A 117 -2.73 -2.90 -1.51
CA LEU A 117 -2.26 -2.65 -0.16
C LEU A 117 -1.96 -1.15 0.00
N GLN A 118 -2.64 -0.52 0.94
CA GLN A 118 -2.38 0.87 1.29
C GLN A 118 -1.70 0.94 2.65
N ALA A 119 -0.60 1.69 2.72
CA ALA A 119 0.04 2.00 3.98
C ALA A 119 -0.84 2.97 4.77
N GLN A 120 -1.29 2.55 5.93
CA GLN A 120 -1.97 3.40 6.89
C GLN A 120 -0.95 3.83 7.94
N LEU A 121 -0.64 5.11 7.94
CA LEU A 121 0.24 5.73 8.91
C LEU A 121 -0.53 6.03 10.19
N GLU A 122 0.15 5.91 11.32
CA GLU A 122 -0.37 6.38 12.59
C GLU A 122 -0.53 7.91 12.57
N VAL A 123 -1.62 8.41 13.14
CA VAL A 123 -1.81 9.84 13.34
C VAL A 123 -0.99 10.25 14.54
N CYS A 124 0.04 11.07 14.29
CA CYS A 124 0.92 11.55 15.35
C CYS A 124 0.14 12.39 16.36
N HIS A 125 0.39 12.13 17.65
CA HIS A 125 -0.19 12.93 18.72
C HIS A 125 0.42 14.33 18.69
N GLN A 126 -0.42 15.36 18.78
CA GLN A 126 0.04 16.73 18.79
C GLN A 126 0.57 17.08 20.19
N GLU A 127 1.81 17.51 20.27
CA GLU A 127 2.41 17.97 21.51
C GLU A 127 1.68 19.21 22.03
N ILE A 128 1.30 19.20 23.30
CA ILE A 128 0.65 20.31 23.99
C ILE A 128 1.66 20.94 24.95
N VAL A 129 1.68 22.25 25.03
CA VAL A 129 2.57 23.00 25.96
C VAL A 129 2.30 22.56 27.40
N GLY A 130 3.30 22.01 28.05
CA GLY A 130 3.23 21.48 29.43
C GLY A 130 3.04 19.97 29.51
N ASP A 131 2.88 19.27 28.39
CA ASP A 131 2.63 17.83 28.33
C ASP A 131 3.55 17.17 27.30
N TYR A 132 4.86 17.27 27.54
CA TYR A 132 5.88 16.78 26.63
C TYR A 132 6.17 15.29 26.83
N GLY A 133 6.40 14.58 25.74
CA GLY A 133 6.88 13.18 25.76
C GLY A 133 5.81 12.12 25.85
N LEU A 134 4.52 12.43 25.68
CA LEU A 134 3.42 11.47 25.61
C LEU A 134 3.26 10.82 24.22
N GLY A 135 3.90 11.40 23.20
CA GLY A 135 3.87 10.88 21.83
C GLY A 135 5.10 10.02 21.49
N HIS A 136 5.00 9.25 20.42
CA HIS A 136 6.16 8.53 19.88
C HIS A 136 7.17 9.50 19.30
N LEU A 137 8.37 9.54 19.90
CA LEU A 137 9.48 10.36 19.43
C LEU A 137 9.79 10.01 17.96
N GLY A 138 9.80 11.03 17.10
CA GLY A 138 10.08 10.87 15.68
C GLY A 138 8.85 10.59 14.80
N CYS A 139 7.65 10.48 15.37
CA CYS A 139 6.41 10.20 14.63
C CYS A 139 6.22 11.13 13.41
N TYR A 140 6.37 12.44 13.57
CA TYR A 140 6.22 13.40 12.46
C TYR A 140 7.27 13.22 11.38
N THR A 141 8.52 12.96 11.76
CA THR A 141 9.62 12.76 10.82
C THR A 141 9.43 11.48 10.02
N ASP A 142 9.08 10.39 10.69
CA ASP A 142 8.81 9.10 10.05
C ASP A 142 7.57 9.16 9.18
N SER A 143 6.48 9.77 9.65
CA SER A 143 5.27 9.95 8.88
C SER A 143 5.52 10.73 7.59
N SER A 144 6.31 11.84 7.66
CA SER A 144 6.70 12.63 6.50
C SER A 144 7.57 11.83 5.52
N ARG A 145 8.50 11.02 6.05
CA ARG A 145 9.34 10.13 5.24
C ARG A 145 8.49 9.11 4.48
N TRP A 146 7.55 8.45 5.15
CA TRP A 146 6.67 7.47 4.52
C TRP A 146 5.73 8.08 3.49
N GLN A 147 5.20 9.28 3.76
CA GLN A 147 4.36 10.01 2.80
C GLN A 147 5.11 10.44 1.54
N SER A 148 6.42 10.62 1.63
CA SER A 148 7.26 10.97 0.47
C SER A 148 7.62 9.78 -0.42
N MET A 149 7.39 8.55 0.02
CA MET A 149 7.69 7.35 -0.75
C MET A 149 6.61 7.09 -1.81
N VAL A 150 7.04 6.77 -3.03
CA VAL A 150 6.13 6.45 -4.16
C VAL A 150 5.40 5.12 -3.95
N ASN A 151 6.08 4.13 -3.36
CA ASN A 151 5.56 2.79 -3.09
C ASN A 151 6.00 2.33 -1.69
N PRO A 152 5.44 2.89 -0.62
CA PRO A 152 5.87 2.58 0.75
C PRO A 152 5.67 1.11 1.12
N GLN A 153 4.67 0.43 0.54
CA GLN A 153 4.40 -0.98 0.76
C GLN A 153 5.53 -1.92 0.30
N ASN A 154 6.46 -1.46 -0.55
CA ASN A 154 7.60 -2.25 -1.00
C ASN A 154 8.81 -2.13 -0.06
N ALA A 155 8.74 -1.27 0.94
CA ALA A 155 9.79 -1.05 1.93
C ALA A 155 9.55 -1.84 3.23
N LEU A 156 8.42 -2.53 3.33
CA LEU A 156 8.04 -3.41 4.42
C LEU A 156 8.16 -4.86 3.96
#